data_45e14981954e0c107451a8ef9233f3cb
#
_entry.id   45e14981954e0c107451a8ef9233f3cb
#
_cell.length_a   1.000
_cell.length_b   1.000
_cell.length_c   1.000
_cell.angle_alpha   90.00
_cell.angle_beta   90.00
_cell.angle_gamma   90.00
#
_symmetry.space_group_name_H-M   'P 1'
#
loop_
_entity.id
_entity.type
_entity.pdbx_description
1 polymer ?
#
loop_
_entity_poly.entity_id
_entity_poly.type
_entity_poly.pdbx_seq_one_letter_code
_entity_poly.pdbx_strand_id
1 'polypeptide(L)'
;DVFIDASGDADLAAWSGAPYEKGPQLLYPSTMFRVGGVDDVRAGAAWEQMATWMTRAEAAGERFARRTPIVRPQRHAGEWRANVTQLSNPDGSAVDGTDAWQLSAAEVQGRRQAVQFMRFLRREAAGFEQAYLLELAPQVGIRETRRVLGQVRLSREHVLGNASFDDTIGVSGWPLEAHVAGDVQFTFPPDIGVGRGYHHLPLGMIVAQGV
;
A
#
# COMPACT_ATOMS: atom_id res chain seq x y z
N ASP A 1 -16.60 30.82 1.34
CA ASP A 1 -16.08 29.89 0.30
C ASP A 1 -15.72 28.56 0.95
N VAL A 2 -15.78 27.48 0.19
CA VAL A 2 -15.40 26.12 0.62
C VAL A 2 -14.20 25.69 -0.21
N PHE A 3 -13.19 25.14 0.45
CA PHE A 3 -12.00 24.58 -0.19
C PHE A 3 -11.92 23.08 0.11
N ILE A 4 -11.56 22.29 -0.90
CA ILE A 4 -11.41 20.84 -0.78
C ILE A 4 -9.97 20.49 -1.11
N ASP A 5 -9.25 19.93 -0.12
CA ASP A 5 -7.92 19.36 -0.32
C ASP A 5 -8.05 17.90 -0.79
N ALA A 6 -7.64 17.64 -2.02
CA ALA A 6 -7.59 16.31 -2.61
C ALA A 6 -6.15 15.96 -3.06
N SER A 7 -5.13 16.61 -2.50
CA SER A 7 -3.71 16.38 -2.84
C SER A 7 -3.20 15.00 -2.41
N GLY A 8 -3.89 14.34 -1.46
CA GLY A 8 -3.45 13.08 -0.85
C GLY A 8 -2.48 13.29 0.31
N ASP A 9 -1.62 14.32 0.23
CA ASP A 9 -0.59 14.63 1.22
C ASP A 9 -0.93 15.86 2.09
N ALA A 10 -2.19 16.31 2.02
CA ALA A 10 -2.71 17.49 2.75
C ALA A 10 -1.91 18.77 2.44
N ASP A 11 -1.55 18.99 1.19
CA ASP A 11 -0.73 20.14 0.79
C ASP A 11 -1.48 21.45 0.96
N LEU A 12 -2.72 21.53 0.46
CA LEU A 12 -3.53 22.73 0.60
C LEU A 12 -3.83 23.04 2.07
N ALA A 13 -4.16 22.01 2.85
CA ALA A 13 -4.40 22.15 4.28
C ALA A 13 -3.15 22.70 5.01
N ALA A 14 -1.96 22.14 4.72
CA ALA A 14 -0.71 22.60 5.29
C ALA A 14 -0.39 24.05 4.90
N TRP A 15 -0.59 24.44 3.65
CA TRP A 15 -0.33 25.79 3.15
C TRP A 15 -1.33 26.81 3.68
N SER A 16 -2.56 26.40 3.97
CA SER A 16 -3.56 27.28 4.61
C SER A 16 -3.36 27.47 6.11
N GLY A 17 -2.41 26.75 6.71
CA GLY A 17 -2.13 26.79 8.15
C GLY A 17 -3.02 25.84 8.98
N ALA A 18 -3.79 24.97 8.36
CA ALA A 18 -4.54 23.95 9.09
C ALA A 18 -3.58 23.02 9.86
N PRO A 19 -3.92 22.67 11.10
CA PRO A 19 -3.06 21.81 11.93
C PRO A 19 -3.02 20.38 11.35
N TYR A 20 -1.82 19.82 11.31
CA TYR A 20 -1.58 18.44 10.90
C TYR A 20 -0.49 17.81 11.76
N GLU A 21 -0.41 16.48 11.72
CA GLU A 21 0.69 15.71 12.30
C GLU A 21 1.29 14.77 11.25
N LYS A 22 2.55 14.37 11.46
CA LYS A 22 3.14 13.18 10.84
C LYS A 22 3.34 12.13 11.91
N GLY A 23 3.07 10.88 11.58
CA GLY A 23 3.33 9.78 12.51
C GLY A 23 4.82 9.71 12.88
N PRO A 24 5.16 9.19 14.07
CA PRO A 24 6.55 9.01 14.48
C PRO A 24 7.29 8.03 13.56
N GLN A 25 6.56 7.18 12.88
CA GLN A 25 7.04 6.28 11.85
C GLN A 25 6.00 6.23 10.74
N LEU A 26 6.38 6.66 9.55
CA LEU A 26 5.52 6.61 8.37
C LEU A 26 5.38 5.17 7.86
N LEU A 27 4.29 4.92 7.13
CA LEU A 27 4.09 3.66 6.42
C LEU A 27 4.95 3.60 5.16
N TYR A 28 5.61 2.46 4.93
CA TYR A 28 6.48 2.28 3.78
C TYR A 28 5.70 2.33 2.46
N PRO A 29 6.08 3.21 1.52
CA PRO A 29 5.48 3.27 0.20
C PRO A 29 5.91 2.12 -0.69
N SER A 30 5.21 1.95 -1.81
CA SER A 30 5.50 0.89 -2.77
C SER A 30 5.25 1.35 -4.21
N THR A 31 5.99 0.77 -5.15
CA THR A 31 5.69 0.85 -6.57
C THR A 31 4.99 -0.42 -7.01
N MET A 32 3.76 -0.31 -7.45
CA MET A 32 3.02 -1.42 -8.04
C MET A 32 3.33 -1.52 -9.53
N PHE A 33 3.21 -2.73 -10.08
CA PHE A 33 3.38 -2.95 -11.50
C PHE A 33 2.48 -4.06 -12.02
N ARG A 34 2.27 -4.05 -13.33
CA ARG A 34 1.53 -5.09 -14.06
C ARG A 34 2.51 -5.98 -14.82
N VAL A 35 2.18 -7.24 -14.84
CA VAL A 35 2.92 -8.31 -15.51
C VAL A 35 2.05 -8.83 -16.65
N GLY A 36 2.59 -8.90 -17.84
CA GLY A 36 1.95 -9.50 -19.01
C GLY A 36 2.64 -10.79 -19.44
N GLY A 37 2.00 -11.55 -20.33
CA GLY A 37 2.56 -12.77 -20.90
C GLY A 37 2.62 -13.96 -19.95
N VAL A 38 1.74 -13.98 -18.95
CA VAL A 38 1.63 -15.11 -18.01
C VAL A 38 0.75 -16.22 -18.62
N ASP A 39 1.19 -17.45 -18.55
CA ASP A 39 0.36 -18.62 -18.79
C ASP A 39 -0.49 -18.90 -17.55
N ASP A 40 -1.72 -18.45 -17.53
CA ASP A 40 -2.61 -18.52 -16.37
C ASP A 40 -2.90 -19.96 -15.94
N VAL A 41 -2.92 -20.91 -16.88
CA VAL A 41 -3.18 -22.33 -16.59
C VAL A 41 -2.01 -22.92 -15.80
N ARG A 42 -0.77 -22.66 -16.22
CA ARG A 42 0.43 -23.13 -15.55
C ARG A 42 0.71 -22.35 -14.26
N ALA A 43 0.39 -21.07 -14.24
CA ALA A 43 0.54 -20.23 -13.05
C ALA A 43 -0.43 -20.64 -11.94
N GLY A 44 -1.66 -21.03 -12.29
CA GLY A 44 -2.66 -21.49 -11.31
C GLY A 44 -2.75 -20.56 -10.10
N ALA A 45 -2.61 -21.14 -8.90
CA ALA A 45 -2.61 -20.39 -7.64
C ALA A 45 -1.18 -19.95 -7.22
N ALA A 46 -0.39 -19.40 -8.15
CA ALA A 46 0.99 -18.98 -7.91
C ALA A 46 1.17 -18.08 -6.68
N TRP A 47 0.15 -17.29 -6.32
CA TRP A 47 0.19 -16.42 -5.15
C TRP A 47 0.37 -17.17 -3.83
N GLU A 48 -0.05 -18.43 -3.75
CA GLU A 48 0.12 -19.29 -2.56
C GLU A 48 1.55 -19.79 -2.41
N GLN A 49 2.30 -19.84 -3.52
CA GLN A 49 3.67 -20.33 -3.57
C GLN A 49 4.73 -19.24 -3.47
N MET A 50 4.35 -17.98 -3.65
CA MET A 50 5.28 -16.83 -3.72
C MET A 50 6.23 -16.77 -2.52
N ALA A 51 5.71 -16.89 -1.29
CA ALA A 51 6.53 -16.82 -0.09
C ALA A 51 7.58 -17.96 -0.03
N THR A 52 7.18 -19.16 -0.44
CA THR A 52 8.07 -20.33 -0.51
C THR A 52 9.18 -20.13 -1.54
N TRP A 53 8.84 -19.65 -2.73
CA TRP A 53 9.83 -19.36 -3.77
C TRP A 53 10.80 -18.26 -3.37
N MET A 54 10.30 -17.19 -2.72
CA MET A 54 11.14 -16.12 -2.20
C MET A 54 12.10 -16.63 -1.14
N THR A 55 11.65 -17.47 -0.20
CA THR A 55 12.51 -18.07 0.83
C THR A 55 13.64 -18.88 0.20
N ARG A 56 13.33 -19.66 -0.86
CA ARG A 56 14.34 -20.42 -1.60
C ARG A 56 15.35 -19.51 -2.31
N ALA A 57 14.88 -18.45 -2.95
CA ALA A 57 15.73 -17.49 -3.61
C ALA A 57 16.63 -16.70 -2.62
N GLU A 58 16.10 -16.38 -1.42
CA GLU A 58 16.88 -15.77 -0.34
C GLU A 58 17.99 -16.72 0.17
N ALA A 59 17.71 -18.02 0.27
CA ALA A 59 18.72 -19.01 0.62
C ALA A 59 19.82 -19.11 -0.45
N ALA A 60 19.51 -18.80 -1.71
CA ALA A 60 20.46 -18.70 -2.82
C ALA A 60 21.16 -17.33 -2.91
N GLY A 61 20.92 -16.43 -1.97
CA GLY A 61 21.61 -15.14 -1.86
C GLY A 61 20.84 -13.92 -2.37
N GLU A 62 19.61 -14.08 -2.87
CA GLU A 62 18.77 -12.92 -3.21
C GLU A 62 18.32 -12.15 -1.97
N ARG A 63 17.90 -10.93 -2.18
CA ARG A 63 17.33 -10.09 -1.13
C ARG A 63 16.09 -9.39 -1.64
N PHE A 64 15.01 -9.45 -0.87
CA PHE A 64 13.75 -8.78 -1.15
C PHE A 64 13.49 -7.74 -0.05
N ALA A 65 13.06 -6.56 -0.46
CA ALA A 65 12.74 -5.49 0.49
C ALA A 65 11.50 -5.82 1.34
N ARG A 66 10.61 -6.67 0.80
CA ARG A 66 9.37 -7.08 1.46
C ARG A 66 9.14 -8.58 1.27
N ARG A 67 8.72 -9.26 2.35
CA ARG A 67 8.49 -10.71 2.38
C ARG A 67 7.03 -11.13 2.25
N THR A 68 6.11 -10.20 2.19
CA THR A 68 4.67 -10.41 1.99
C THR A 68 4.27 -10.01 0.56
N PRO A 69 4.57 -10.85 -0.45
CA PRO A 69 4.27 -10.51 -1.83
C PRO A 69 2.76 -10.63 -2.10
N ILE A 70 2.20 -9.61 -2.72
CA ILE A 70 0.83 -9.66 -3.24
C ILE A 70 0.92 -9.69 -4.76
N VAL A 71 0.76 -10.89 -5.34
CA VAL A 71 0.73 -11.11 -6.79
C VAL A 71 -0.60 -11.75 -7.12
N ARG A 72 -1.38 -11.18 -8.03
CA ARG A 72 -2.75 -11.63 -8.32
C ARG A 72 -3.07 -11.49 -9.81
N PRO A 73 -3.82 -12.46 -10.37
CA PRO A 73 -4.33 -12.34 -11.74
C PRO A 73 -5.25 -11.11 -11.86
N GLN A 74 -5.31 -10.56 -13.05
CA GLN A 74 -6.18 -9.46 -13.41
C GLN A 74 -7.32 -9.95 -14.30
N ARG A 75 -8.18 -9.02 -14.71
CA ARG A 75 -9.36 -9.34 -15.53
C ARG A 75 -9.02 -9.91 -16.92
N HIS A 76 -7.94 -9.40 -17.51
CA HIS A 76 -7.50 -9.88 -18.83
C HIS A 76 -6.57 -11.07 -18.64
N ALA A 77 -6.79 -12.11 -19.47
CA ALA A 77 -5.97 -13.31 -19.46
C ALA A 77 -4.48 -12.97 -19.70
N GLY A 78 -3.61 -13.64 -18.99
CA GLY A 78 -2.17 -13.41 -19.06
C GLY A 78 -1.67 -12.14 -18.38
N GLU A 79 -2.56 -11.37 -17.75
CA GLU A 79 -2.19 -10.16 -17.00
C GLU A 79 -2.30 -10.38 -15.49
N TRP A 80 -1.25 -10.00 -14.79
CA TRP A 80 -1.18 -10.06 -13.34
C TRP A 80 -0.72 -8.71 -12.78
N ARG A 81 -1.06 -8.41 -11.54
CA ARG A 81 -0.51 -7.27 -10.79
C ARG A 81 0.42 -7.75 -9.69
N ALA A 82 1.44 -6.96 -9.42
CA ALA A 82 2.39 -7.18 -8.36
C ALA A 82 2.49 -5.96 -7.44
N ASN A 83 2.24 -6.16 -6.15
CA ASN A 83 2.52 -5.25 -5.05
C ASN A 83 3.50 -5.95 -4.12
N VAL A 84 4.78 -5.81 -4.42
CA VAL A 84 5.87 -6.61 -3.83
C VAL A 84 7.08 -5.76 -3.43
N THR A 85 7.04 -4.47 -3.78
CA THR A 85 8.13 -3.54 -3.46
C THR A 85 7.91 -2.88 -2.11
N GLN A 86 8.97 -2.42 -1.49
CA GLN A 86 8.97 -1.56 -0.32
C GLN A 86 10.10 -0.55 -0.45
N LEU A 87 9.80 0.72 -0.25
CA LEU A 87 10.73 1.81 -0.51
C LEU A 87 11.13 2.45 0.81
N SER A 88 12.43 2.64 0.97
CA SER A 88 13.02 3.18 2.19
C SER A 88 14.16 4.14 1.89
N ASN A 89 14.43 5.00 2.85
CA ASN A 89 15.64 5.80 2.88
C ASN A 89 16.89 4.94 3.15
N PRO A 90 18.11 5.44 2.92
CA PRO A 90 19.34 4.70 3.20
C PRO A 90 19.51 4.26 4.66
N ASP A 91 18.91 4.99 5.60
CA ASP A 91 18.89 4.66 7.04
C ASP A 91 17.84 3.59 7.42
N GLY A 92 17.08 3.13 6.43
CA GLY A 92 16.02 2.15 6.61
C GLY A 92 14.66 2.75 7.01
N SER A 93 14.54 4.05 7.22
CA SER A 93 13.26 4.70 7.49
C SER A 93 12.34 4.71 6.26
N ALA A 94 11.03 4.85 6.49
CA ALA A 94 10.08 5.01 5.39
C ALA A 94 10.28 6.35 4.67
N VAL A 95 10.04 6.36 3.36
CA VAL A 95 10.12 7.57 2.52
C VAL A 95 9.00 8.53 2.90
N ASP A 96 9.33 9.80 3.12
CA ASP A 96 8.37 10.89 3.25
C ASP A 96 8.02 11.45 1.87
N GLY A 97 6.79 11.23 1.41
CA GLY A 97 6.31 11.71 0.10
C GLY A 97 6.23 13.23 -0.02
N THR A 98 6.33 13.98 1.08
CA THR A 98 6.38 15.45 1.07
C THR A 98 7.79 16.00 0.89
N ASP A 99 8.81 15.13 0.84
CA ASP A 99 10.18 15.45 0.51
C ASP A 99 10.48 15.02 -0.94
N ALA A 100 10.68 15.99 -1.82
CA ALA A 100 10.88 15.74 -3.26
C ALA A 100 12.13 14.89 -3.57
N TRP A 101 13.18 15.00 -2.75
CA TRP A 101 14.41 14.21 -2.95
C TRP A 101 14.22 12.76 -2.54
N GLN A 102 13.56 12.53 -1.41
CA GLN A 102 13.21 11.18 -0.98
C GLN A 102 12.26 10.51 -1.98
N LEU A 103 11.25 11.24 -2.45
CA LEU A 103 10.32 10.75 -3.47
C LEU A 103 11.03 10.39 -4.77
N SER A 104 11.93 11.25 -5.26
CA SER A 104 12.72 10.97 -6.47
C SER A 104 13.62 9.74 -6.32
N ALA A 105 14.27 9.58 -5.16
CA ALA A 105 15.08 8.40 -4.88
C ALA A 105 14.21 7.12 -4.82
N ALA A 106 13.02 7.21 -4.23
CA ALA A 106 12.05 6.13 -4.15
C ALA A 106 11.55 5.68 -5.54
N GLU A 107 11.33 6.62 -6.46
CA GLU A 107 10.97 6.32 -7.85
C GLU A 107 12.02 5.45 -8.55
N VAL A 108 13.29 5.76 -8.37
CA VAL A 108 14.39 4.95 -8.90
C VAL A 108 14.47 3.58 -8.22
N GLN A 109 14.34 3.54 -6.89
CA GLN A 109 14.39 2.32 -6.11
C GLN A 109 13.25 1.37 -6.49
N GLY A 110 12.03 1.89 -6.64
CA GLY A 110 10.85 1.10 -7.00
C GLY A 110 10.99 0.42 -8.37
N ARG A 111 11.51 1.14 -9.36
CA ARG A 111 11.79 0.58 -10.70
C ARG A 111 12.82 -0.54 -10.64
N ARG A 112 13.88 -0.37 -9.86
CA ARG A 112 14.92 -1.41 -9.67
C ARG A 112 14.33 -2.67 -9.01
N GLN A 113 13.53 -2.51 -7.98
CA GLN A 113 12.86 -3.63 -7.30
C GLN A 113 11.88 -4.35 -8.22
N ALA A 114 11.12 -3.62 -9.06
CA ALA A 114 10.21 -4.23 -10.04
C ALA A 114 10.97 -5.09 -11.06
N VAL A 115 12.08 -4.60 -11.61
CA VAL A 115 12.93 -5.36 -12.54
C VAL A 115 13.54 -6.58 -11.86
N GLN A 116 13.99 -6.46 -10.62
CA GLN A 116 14.51 -7.58 -9.84
C GLN A 116 13.42 -8.65 -9.64
N PHE A 117 12.23 -8.24 -9.23
CA PHE A 117 11.14 -9.18 -8.99
C PHE A 117 10.64 -9.85 -10.28
N MET A 118 10.66 -9.15 -11.41
CA MET A 118 10.38 -9.76 -12.71
C MET A 118 11.39 -10.86 -13.09
N ARG A 119 12.69 -10.66 -12.81
CA ARG A 119 13.69 -11.70 -13.02
C ARG A 119 13.46 -12.91 -12.13
N PHE A 120 13.11 -12.67 -10.88
CA PHE A 120 12.72 -13.72 -9.93
C PHE A 120 11.50 -14.51 -10.43
N LEU A 121 10.40 -13.85 -10.84
CA LEU A 121 9.20 -14.51 -11.35
C LEU A 121 9.50 -15.43 -12.54
N ARG A 122 10.26 -14.94 -13.52
CA ARG A 122 10.63 -15.72 -14.71
C ARG A 122 11.41 -16.97 -14.39
N ARG A 123 12.23 -16.95 -13.36
CA ARG A 123 13.09 -18.05 -12.96
C ARG A 123 12.39 -19.06 -12.08
N GLU A 124 11.55 -18.58 -11.14
CA GLU A 124 11.04 -19.42 -10.06
C GLU A 124 9.56 -19.80 -10.22
N ALA A 125 8.76 -19.00 -10.92
CA ALA A 125 7.32 -19.15 -10.95
C ALA A 125 6.87 -19.83 -12.26
N ALA A 126 6.26 -21.02 -12.14
CA ALA A 126 5.66 -21.70 -13.28
C ALA A 126 4.60 -20.81 -13.95
N GLY A 127 4.62 -20.78 -15.28
CA GLY A 127 3.73 -19.92 -16.08
C GLY A 127 4.21 -18.49 -16.26
N PHE A 128 5.30 -18.07 -15.58
CA PHE A 128 5.88 -16.72 -15.71
C PHE A 128 7.16 -16.69 -16.54
N GLU A 129 7.58 -17.79 -17.14
CA GLU A 129 8.86 -17.88 -17.86
C GLU A 129 8.96 -16.88 -19.01
N GLN A 130 7.85 -16.59 -19.68
CA GLN A 130 7.75 -15.63 -20.78
C GLN A 130 7.17 -14.27 -20.33
N ALA A 131 6.93 -14.11 -19.04
CA ALA A 131 6.32 -12.90 -18.52
C ALA A 131 7.22 -11.67 -18.74
N TYR A 132 6.60 -10.54 -18.93
CA TYR A 132 7.27 -9.25 -19.12
C TYR A 132 6.62 -8.16 -18.25
N LEU A 133 7.37 -7.11 -17.98
CA LEU A 133 6.87 -5.93 -17.31
C LEU A 133 5.93 -5.19 -18.28
N LEU A 134 4.62 -5.29 -18.04
CA LEU A 134 3.61 -4.67 -18.88
C LEU A 134 3.54 -3.17 -18.62
N GLU A 135 3.50 -2.79 -17.34
CA GLU A 135 3.32 -1.40 -16.93
C GLU A 135 3.88 -1.21 -15.50
N LEU A 136 4.51 -0.07 -15.28
CA LEU A 136 4.80 0.44 -13.93
C LEU A 136 3.74 1.46 -13.55
N ALA A 137 3.40 1.53 -12.26
CA ALA A 137 2.62 2.66 -11.76
C ALA A 137 3.30 3.98 -12.17
N PRO A 138 2.53 5.01 -12.55
CA PRO A 138 3.09 6.28 -13.04
C PRO A 138 3.96 6.98 -11.99
N GLN A 139 3.68 6.72 -10.71
CA GLN A 139 4.42 7.23 -9.56
C GLN A 139 4.41 6.25 -8.40
N VAL A 140 5.29 6.50 -7.42
CA VAL A 140 5.31 5.77 -6.14
C VAL A 140 3.97 5.91 -5.44
N GLY A 141 3.44 4.79 -4.96
CA GLY A 141 2.24 4.75 -4.13
C GLY A 141 2.58 5.12 -2.69
N ILE A 142 2.44 6.40 -2.36
CA ILE A 142 2.56 6.91 -0.99
C ILE A 142 1.38 6.41 -0.16
N ARG A 143 1.64 6.05 1.08
CA ARG A 143 0.62 5.50 1.98
C ARG A 143 0.25 6.43 3.11
N GLU A 144 1.21 7.20 3.58
CA GLU A 144 1.03 8.13 4.68
C GLU A 144 2.05 9.26 4.57
N THR A 145 1.60 10.48 4.80
CA THR A 145 2.44 11.65 4.99
C THR A 145 1.86 12.50 6.11
N ARG A 146 1.22 13.64 5.78
CA ARG A 146 0.53 14.49 6.75
C ARG A 146 -0.86 13.92 7.02
N ARG A 147 -1.24 13.91 8.28
CA ARG A 147 -2.61 13.68 8.75
C ARG A 147 -3.17 14.98 9.26
N VAL A 148 -4.15 15.54 8.56
CA VAL A 148 -4.86 16.74 9.03
C VAL A 148 -5.55 16.43 10.36
N LEU A 149 -5.49 17.34 11.32
CA LEU A 149 -6.26 17.22 12.54
C LEU A 149 -7.69 17.62 12.25
N GLY A 150 -8.54 16.62 12.04
CA GLY A 150 -9.97 16.79 11.84
C GLY A 150 -10.72 17.10 13.13
N GLN A 151 -11.96 17.59 13.01
CA GLN A 151 -12.85 17.81 14.16
C GLN A 151 -13.11 16.50 14.92
N VAL A 152 -13.11 15.36 14.20
CA VAL A 152 -13.19 14.02 14.76
C VAL A 152 -11.95 13.24 14.33
N ARG A 153 -11.35 12.50 15.25
CA ARG A 153 -10.25 11.58 14.98
C ARG A 153 -10.74 10.14 14.97
N LEU A 154 -10.68 9.50 13.80
CA LEU A 154 -10.93 8.06 13.70
C LEU A 154 -9.78 7.30 14.36
N SER A 155 -10.09 6.50 15.37
CA SER A 155 -9.09 5.75 16.14
C SER A 155 -9.12 4.25 15.78
N ARG A 156 -8.09 3.52 16.27
CA ARG A 156 -8.04 2.06 16.19
C ARG A 156 -9.27 1.41 16.84
N GLU A 157 -9.69 1.94 17.97
CA GLU A 157 -10.85 1.44 18.74
C GLU A 157 -12.15 1.63 17.96
N HIS A 158 -12.29 2.74 17.25
CA HIS A 158 -13.44 2.97 16.36
C HIS A 158 -13.50 1.92 15.24
N VAL A 159 -12.37 1.62 14.60
CA VAL A 159 -12.31 0.62 13.51
C VAL A 159 -12.60 -0.78 14.04
N LEU A 160 -11.94 -1.20 15.12
CA LEU A 160 -12.09 -2.55 15.67
C LEU A 160 -13.40 -2.73 16.44
N GLY A 161 -13.99 -1.64 16.93
CA GLY A 161 -15.29 -1.65 17.63
C GLY A 161 -16.50 -1.51 16.70
N ASN A 162 -16.31 -1.50 15.37
CA ASN A 162 -17.41 -1.28 14.41
C ASN A 162 -18.19 0.00 14.71
N ALA A 163 -17.50 1.10 14.99
CA ALA A 163 -18.10 2.35 15.46
C ALA A 163 -19.07 2.96 14.44
N SER A 164 -20.09 3.62 14.96
CA SER A 164 -21.07 4.41 14.21
C SER A 164 -21.05 5.86 14.71
N PHE A 165 -21.36 6.82 13.82
CA PHE A 165 -21.36 8.26 14.11
C PHE A 165 -22.63 8.91 13.55
N ASP A 166 -23.14 9.93 14.22
CA ASP A 166 -24.36 10.64 13.78
C ASP A 166 -24.11 11.41 12.45
N ASP A 167 -22.88 11.86 12.20
CA ASP A 167 -22.46 12.57 11.01
C ASP A 167 -21.83 11.65 9.94
N THR A 168 -22.21 10.38 9.90
CA THR A 168 -21.67 9.39 8.97
C THR A 168 -21.84 9.79 7.51
N ILE A 169 -20.72 9.80 6.75
CA ILE A 169 -20.67 10.06 5.31
C ILE A 169 -20.39 8.81 4.47
N GLY A 170 -20.03 7.69 5.10
CA GLY A 170 -19.73 6.44 4.42
C GLY A 170 -19.38 5.33 5.39
N VAL A 171 -19.08 4.16 4.84
CA VAL A 171 -18.63 2.98 5.60
C VAL A 171 -17.36 2.40 5.01
N SER A 172 -16.51 1.80 5.85
CA SER A 172 -15.33 1.07 5.45
C SER A 172 -15.32 -0.32 6.07
N GLY A 173 -15.19 -1.35 5.24
CA GLY A 173 -14.95 -2.73 5.66
C GLY A 173 -13.47 -3.13 5.55
N TRP A 174 -12.56 -2.17 5.31
CA TRP A 174 -11.14 -2.46 5.23
C TRP A 174 -10.54 -2.63 6.62
N PRO A 175 -9.67 -3.63 6.82
CA PRO A 175 -8.99 -3.82 8.11
C PRO A 175 -7.98 -2.70 8.38
N LEU A 176 -7.48 -2.64 9.60
CA LEU A 176 -6.27 -1.88 9.87
C LEU A 176 -5.11 -2.54 9.12
N GLU A 177 -4.49 -1.79 8.24
CA GLU A 177 -3.35 -2.22 7.43
C GLU A 177 -2.12 -1.38 7.80
N ALA A 178 -1.02 -2.05 8.14
CA ALA A 178 0.24 -1.40 8.46
C ALA A 178 1.35 -1.92 7.54
N HIS A 179 1.97 -1.02 6.78
CA HIS A 179 3.17 -1.30 5.99
C HIS A 179 4.41 -1.01 6.82
N VAL A 180 4.86 -2.03 7.54
CA VAL A 180 6.05 -1.99 8.39
C VAL A 180 7.28 -2.50 7.64
N ALA A 181 8.47 -2.34 8.23
CA ALA A 181 9.72 -2.79 7.63
C ALA A 181 9.66 -4.29 7.26
N GLY A 182 9.77 -4.59 5.97
CA GLY A 182 9.79 -5.95 5.42
C GLY A 182 8.44 -6.66 5.35
N ASP A 183 7.33 -6.05 5.82
CA ASP A 183 6.05 -6.76 5.97
C ASP A 183 4.82 -5.86 5.74
N VAL A 184 3.66 -6.52 5.61
CA VAL A 184 2.33 -5.88 5.67
C VAL A 184 1.47 -6.64 6.66
N GLN A 185 0.95 -5.94 7.66
CA GLN A 185 0.16 -6.50 8.73
C GLN A 185 -1.29 -6.05 8.64
N PHE A 186 -2.22 -6.98 8.89
CA PHE A 186 -3.66 -6.73 8.88
C PHE A 186 -4.26 -7.08 10.23
N THR A 187 -5.09 -6.18 10.77
CA THR A 187 -5.94 -6.46 11.93
C THR A 187 -7.39 -6.21 11.54
N PHE A 188 -8.17 -7.27 11.53
CA PHE A 188 -9.58 -7.22 11.13
C PHE A 188 -10.46 -6.86 12.32
N PRO A 189 -11.54 -6.05 12.10
CA PRO A 189 -12.60 -5.92 13.07
C PRO A 189 -13.27 -7.29 13.29
N PRO A 190 -13.83 -7.54 14.49
CA PRO A 190 -14.56 -8.79 14.76
C PRO A 190 -15.78 -8.93 13.84
N ASP A 191 -16.17 -10.18 13.59
CA ASP A 191 -17.39 -10.51 12.87
C ASP A 191 -18.61 -10.06 13.70
N ILE A 192 -19.55 -9.39 13.04
CA ILE A 192 -20.81 -8.91 13.65
C ILE A 192 -22.03 -9.72 13.22
N GLY A 193 -21.82 -10.96 12.75
CA GLY A 193 -22.90 -11.89 12.36
C GLY A 193 -23.31 -11.80 10.88
N VAL A 194 -22.71 -10.89 10.13
CA VAL A 194 -22.93 -10.71 8.67
C VAL A 194 -21.63 -10.85 7.87
N GLY A 195 -20.62 -11.47 8.45
CA GLY A 195 -19.28 -11.58 7.93
C GLY A 195 -18.33 -10.60 8.60
N ARG A 196 -17.31 -10.12 7.86
CA ARG A 196 -16.32 -9.17 8.40
C ARG A 196 -17.01 -7.88 8.86
N GLY A 197 -16.59 -7.38 10.02
CA GLY A 197 -17.08 -6.12 10.55
C GLY A 197 -16.75 -4.93 9.64
N TYR A 198 -17.46 -3.86 9.85
CA TYR A 198 -17.23 -2.57 9.18
C TYR A 198 -17.43 -1.44 10.19
N HIS A 199 -16.90 -0.27 9.87
CA HIS A 199 -17.05 0.93 10.69
C HIS A 199 -17.53 2.10 9.83
N HIS A 200 -18.14 3.06 10.46
CA HIS A 200 -18.61 4.27 9.81
C HIS A 200 -17.49 5.33 9.75
N LEU A 201 -17.59 6.19 8.75
CA LEU A 201 -16.68 7.30 8.53
C LEU A 201 -17.42 8.60 8.85
N PRO A 202 -17.03 9.34 9.92
CA PRO A 202 -17.68 10.58 10.28
C PRO A 202 -17.24 11.74 9.39
N LEU A 203 -18.15 12.68 9.09
CA LEU A 203 -17.82 13.91 8.34
C LEU A 203 -16.69 14.70 9.03
N GLY A 204 -16.76 14.79 10.35
CA GLY A 204 -15.78 15.54 11.13
C GLY A 204 -14.32 15.09 10.95
N MET A 205 -14.06 13.87 10.43
CA MET A 205 -12.68 13.44 10.19
C MET A 205 -12.03 14.11 8.98
N ILE A 206 -12.83 14.64 8.04
CA ILE A 206 -12.35 15.35 6.84
C ILE A 206 -12.53 16.86 6.92
N VAL A 207 -13.06 17.37 8.02
CA VAL A 207 -13.19 18.80 8.29
C VAL A 207 -12.05 19.23 9.20
N ALA A 208 -11.10 20.02 8.67
CA ALA A 208 -9.94 20.47 9.41
C ALA A 208 -10.34 21.35 10.62
N GLN A 209 -9.55 21.28 11.70
CA GLN A 209 -9.71 22.18 12.84
C GLN A 209 -9.14 23.57 12.51
N GLY A 210 -9.83 24.61 12.95
CA GLY A 210 -9.31 25.99 12.97
C GLY A 210 -9.21 26.70 11.62
N VAL A 211 -9.86 26.16 10.59
CA VAL A 211 -9.97 26.80 9.28
C VAL A 211 -11.41 26.83 8.80
#